data_18cc3492c6a314b20c4a3b06ff205b6a
#
_entry.id   18cc3492c6a314b20c4a3b06ff205b6a
#
_cell.length_a   1.000
_cell.length_b   1.000
_cell.length_c   1.000
_cell.angle_alpha   90.00
_cell.angle_beta   90.00
_cell.angle_gamma   90.00
#
_symmetry.space_group_name_H-M   'P 1'
#
loop_
_entity.id
_entity.type
_entity.pdbx_description
1 polymer ?
#
loop_
_entity_poly.entity_id
_entity_poly.type
_entity_poly.pdbx_seq_one_letter_code
_entity_poly.pdbx_strand_id
1 'polypeptide(L)'
;MDASAISQIIFLIILLILSAFFSSAETALTTVNKIRMRTLADDGNKRAEQVLRITDDSHKMLSAILIGNNIVNIMVASIGTLLFVGLYGDIGATVSTVVVTIVVLIFGEITPKSVAKDAPERFALFSAPFIRLWIWVLTPLNFLFSQWKKLVSRFFKTDDDAKMSHEELLLFMEDVEQDGSIDKNEGELLRNALEFRELTAAEILTHRIELEAVNVNESHEEIARAFTQSRFSRLLVYRDTIDQIVGVLHQKDFYINGKMTDQPITEIMTEPVFVYQHTKIRDILKTLQHQKAHIAVVVDDFG
;
A
#
# COMPACT_ATOMS: atom_id res chain seq x y z
N MET A 1 20.07 -50.95 25.14
CA MET A 1 20.07 -49.50 25.21
C MET A 1 19.96 -49.09 26.66
N ASP A 2 20.94 -48.35 27.13
CA ASP A 2 20.95 -47.87 28.51
C ASP A 2 19.84 -46.86 28.76
N ALA A 3 19.35 -46.75 29.99
CA ALA A 3 18.28 -45.82 30.33
C ALA A 3 18.61 -44.35 29.92
N SER A 4 19.88 -44.01 29.88
CA SER A 4 20.41 -42.73 29.39
C SER A 4 20.16 -42.51 27.91
N ALA A 5 20.35 -43.52 27.07
CA ALA A 5 20.11 -43.41 25.61
C ALA A 5 18.62 -43.24 25.28
N ILE A 6 17.73 -43.95 26.05
CA ILE A 6 16.28 -43.80 25.89
C ILE A 6 15.84 -42.37 26.23
N SER A 7 16.36 -41.79 27.32
CA SER A 7 16.02 -40.42 27.73
C SER A 7 16.49 -39.40 26.71
N GLN A 8 17.68 -39.57 26.11
CA GLN A 8 18.19 -38.70 25.03
C GLN A 8 17.32 -38.75 23.78
N ILE A 9 16.86 -39.96 23.39
CA ILE A 9 15.96 -40.11 22.22
C ILE A 9 14.63 -39.42 22.47
N ILE A 10 14.01 -39.62 23.65
CA ILE A 10 12.75 -38.94 23.98
C ILE A 10 12.94 -37.43 23.95
N PHE A 11 14.02 -36.91 24.50
CA PHE A 11 14.31 -35.48 24.50
C PHE A 11 14.57 -34.94 23.08
N LEU A 12 15.27 -35.68 22.20
CA LEU A 12 15.44 -35.33 20.79
C LEU A 12 14.10 -35.25 20.06
N ILE A 13 13.17 -36.18 20.31
CA ILE A 13 11.83 -36.13 19.71
C ILE A 13 11.08 -34.87 20.16
N ILE A 14 11.13 -34.51 21.43
CA ILE A 14 10.51 -33.30 21.97
C ILE A 14 11.11 -32.04 21.29
N LEU A 15 12.43 -32.00 21.20
CA LEU A 15 13.11 -30.88 20.53
C LEU A 15 12.77 -30.81 19.05
N LEU A 16 12.66 -31.95 18.35
CA LEU A 16 12.26 -31.97 16.95
C LEU A 16 10.83 -31.44 16.72
N ILE A 17 9.90 -31.79 17.61
CA ILE A 17 8.53 -31.26 17.62
C ILE A 17 8.55 -29.74 17.87
N LEU A 18 9.41 -29.28 18.77
CA LEU A 18 9.54 -27.86 19.07
C LEU A 18 10.16 -27.06 17.89
N SER A 19 11.14 -27.64 17.18
CA SER A 19 11.69 -27.11 15.94
C SER A 19 10.61 -26.99 14.87
N ALA A 20 9.83 -28.06 14.66
CA ALA A 20 8.69 -28.07 13.74
C ALA A 20 7.65 -27.00 14.10
N PHE A 21 7.39 -26.79 15.39
CA PHE A 21 6.48 -25.75 15.87
C PHE A 21 6.98 -24.34 15.52
N PHE A 22 8.25 -24.02 15.80
CA PHE A 22 8.81 -22.70 15.47
C PHE A 22 8.83 -22.46 13.95
N SER A 23 9.22 -23.46 13.16
CA SER A 23 9.23 -23.38 11.68
C SER A 23 7.82 -23.19 11.11
N SER A 24 6.82 -23.91 11.64
CA SER A 24 5.42 -23.72 11.24
C SER A 24 4.89 -22.35 11.63
N ALA A 25 5.22 -21.88 12.85
CA ALA A 25 4.78 -20.58 13.36
C ALA A 25 5.37 -19.43 12.54
N GLU A 26 6.64 -19.52 12.16
CA GLU A 26 7.30 -18.55 11.28
C GLU A 26 6.51 -18.40 9.96
N THR A 27 6.30 -19.52 9.27
CA THR A 27 5.61 -19.52 7.98
C THR A 27 4.17 -19.03 8.11
N ALA A 28 3.44 -19.51 9.10
CA ALA A 28 2.05 -19.13 9.30
C ALA A 28 1.88 -17.63 9.59
N LEU A 29 2.68 -17.09 10.50
CA LEU A 29 2.58 -15.67 10.91
C LEU A 29 3.08 -14.70 9.85
N THR A 30 3.97 -15.14 8.94
CA THR A 30 4.44 -14.31 7.82
C THR A 30 3.50 -14.33 6.62
N THR A 31 2.74 -15.42 6.42
CA THR A 31 1.85 -15.59 5.26
C THR A 31 0.37 -15.34 5.56
N VAL A 32 0.00 -15.18 6.83
CA VAL A 32 -1.39 -14.99 7.25
C VAL A 32 -2.02 -13.73 6.65
N ASN A 33 -3.27 -13.84 6.18
CA ASN A 33 -4.03 -12.71 5.68
C ASN A 33 -4.48 -11.80 6.85
N LYS A 34 -3.86 -10.62 6.96
CA LYS A 34 -4.14 -9.66 8.03
C LYS A 34 -5.58 -9.12 7.99
N ILE A 35 -6.17 -8.98 6.81
CA ILE A 35 -7.55 -8.49 6.67
C ILE A 35 -8.50 -9.51 7.31
N ARG A 36 -8.34 -10.78 6.99
CA ARG A 36 -9.14 -11.85 7.56
C ARG A 36 -8.94 -11.99 9.08
N MET A 37 -7.71 -11.82 9.56
CA MET A 37 -7.45 -11.78 11.00
C MET A 37 -8.14 -10.60 11.69
N ARG A 38 -8.24 -9.45 11.03
CA ARG A 38 -8.97 -8.28 11.54
C ARG A 38 -10.46 -8.56 11.66
N THR A 39 -11.08 -9.14 10.62
CA THR A 39 -12.50 -9.55 10.68
C THR A 39 -12.76 -10.51 11.83
N LEU A 40 -11.91 -11.54 12.01
CA LEU A 40 -12.06 -12.48 13.11
C LEU A 40 -11.85 -11.82 14.49
N ALA A 41 -10.99 -10.83 14.60
CA ALA A 41 -10.78 -10.08 15.84
C ALA A 41 -11.99 -9.19 16.16
N ASP A 42 -12.58 -8.54 15.16
CA ASP A 42 -13.80 -7.74 15.29
C ASP A 42 -15.01 -8.60 15.71
N ASP A 43 -15.04 -9.86 15.27
CA ASP A 43 -16.00 -10.88 15.70
C ASP A 43 -15.73 -11.43 17.13
N GLY A 44 -14.74 -10.87 17.83
CA GLY A 44 -14.42 -11.20 19.22
C GLY A 44 -13.42 -12.35 19.42
N ASN A 45 -12.73 -12.79 18.39
CA ASN A 45 -11.71 -13.84 18.51
C ASN A 45 -10.40 -13.28 19.10
N LYS A 46 -10.19 -13.54 20.40
CA LYS A 46 -8.99 -13.09 21.14
C LYS A 46 -7.66 -13.59 20.57
N ARG A 47 -7.65 -14.76 19.90
CA ARG A 47 -6.42 -15.29 19.28
C ARG A 47 -6.07 -14.53 18.00
N ALA A 48 -7.08 -14.14 17.22
CA ALA A 48 -6.89 -13.30 16.05
C ALA A 48 -6.33 -11.91 16.42
N GLU A 49 -6.84 -11.32 17.51
CA GLU A 49 -6.28 -10.09 18.07
C GLU A 49 -4.80 -10.26 18.50
N GLN A 50 -4.45 -11.42 19.08
CA GLN A 50 -3.05 -11.72 19.43
C GLN A 50 -2.17 -11.86 18.18
N VAL A 51 -2.66 -12.53 17.13
CA VAL A 51 -1.95 -12.62 15.83
C VAL A 51 -1.66 -11.24 15.30
N LEU A 52 -2.66 -10.35 15.21
CA LEU A 52 -2.47 -8.98 14.74
C LEU A 52 -1.41 -8.24 15.56
N ARG A 53 -1.50 -8.26 16.89
CA ARG A 53 -0.52 -7.60 17.76
C ARG A 53 0.90 -8.13 17.59
N ILE A 54 1.06 -9.44 17.34
CA ILE A 54 2.38 -10.05 17.13
C ILE A 54 2.92 -9.65 15.75
N THR A 55 2.07 -9.62 14.71
CA THR A 55 2.47 -9.32 13.34
C THR A 55 2.63 -7.82 13.06
N ASP A 56 2.16 -6.95 13.96
CA ASP A 56 2.39 -5.49 13.87
C ASP A 56 3.88 -5.14 14.05
N ASP A 57 4.59 -5.86 14.93
CA ASP A 57 6.05 -5.75 15.07
C ASP A 57 6.73 -6.99 14.47
N SER A 58 6.73 -7.07 13.14
CA SER A 58 7.28 -8.21 12.40
C SER A 58 8.76 -8.46 12.69
N HIS A 59 9.55 -7.42 12.93
CA HIS A 59 10.97 -7.58 13.29
C HIS A 59 11.15 -8.28 14.63
N LYS A 60 10.38 -7.89 15.64
CA LYS A 60 10.43 -8.50 16.97
C LYS A 60 9.93 -9.94 16.94
N MET A 61 8.85 -10.19 16.20
CA MET A 61 8.28 -11.51 15.98
C MET A 61 9.28 -12.46 15.34
N LEU A 62 9.84 -12.07 14.18
CA LEU A 62 10.79 -12.90 13.44
C LEU A 62 12.07 -13.16 14.24
N SER A 63 12.60 -12.13 14.91
CA SER A 63 13.79 -12.31 15.77
C SER A 63 13.54 -13.32 16.88
N ALA A 64 12.37 -13.26 17.54
CA ALA A 64 12.04 -14.18 18.63
C ALA A 64 11.88 -15.62 18.12
N ILE A 65 11.21 -15.82 17.00
CA ILE A 65 11.02 -17.15 16.41
C ILE A 65 12.36 -17.73 15.95
N LEU A 66 13.18 -16.92 15.28
CA LEU A 66 14.51 -17.31 14.81
C LEU A 66 15.42 -17.73 15.97
N ILE A 67 15.43 -16.97 17.07
CA ILE A 67 16.19 -17.33 18.28
C ILE A 67 15.69 -18.66 18.84
N GLY A 68 14.38 -18.85 18.96
CA GLY A 68 13.79 -20.09 19.46
C GLY A 68 14.16 -21.29 18.61
N ASN A 69 13.99 -21.18 17.29
CA ASN A 69 14.34 -22.23 16.34
C ASN A 69 15.83 -22.59 16.39
N ASN A 70 16.71 -21.59 16.43
CA ASN A 70 18.15 -21.82 16.51
C ASN A 70 18.57 -22.49 17.82
N ILE A 71 18.03 -22.05 18.96
CA ILE A 71 18.31 -22.70 20.26
C ILE A 71 17.93 -24.18 20.18
N VAL A 72 16.74 -24.48 19.70
CA VAL A 72 16.25 -25.86 19.60
C VAL A 72 17.12 -26.67 18.64
N ASN A 73 17.43 -26.17 17.47
CA ASN A 73 18.24 -26.88 16.49
C ASN A 73 19.69 -27.13 16.98
N ILE A 74 20.30 -26.18 17.68
CA ILE A 74 21.61 -26.37 18.32
C ILE A 74 21.54 -27.46 19.40
N MET A 75 20.47 -27.49 20.21
CA MET A 75 20.26 -28.52 21.22
C MET A 75 20.07 -29.89 20.57
N VAL A 76 19.29 -30.01 19.50
CA VAL A 76 19.12 -31.27 18.74
C VAL A 76 20.46 -31.76 18.22
N ALA A 77 21.26 -30.89 17.60
CA ALA A 77 22.59 -31.24 17.10
C ALA A 77 23.53 -31.72 18.24
N SER A 78 23.55 -30.97 19.35
CA SER A 78 24.43 -31.29 20.49
C SER A 78 24.07 -32.64 21.14
N ILE A 79 22.79 -32.87 21.43
CA ILE A 79 22.33 -34.12 22.06
C ILE A 79 22.41 -35.29 21.09
N GLY A 80 22.09 -35.04 19.80
CA GLY A 80 22.29 -36.02 18.73
C GLY A 80 23.74 -36.48 18.66
N THR A 81 24.69 -35.55 18.70
CA THR A 81 26.12 -35.90 18.72
C THR A 81 26.50 -36.72 19.89
N LEU A 82 26.05 -36.39 21.12
CA LEU A 82 26.31 -37.18 22.33
C LEU A 82 25.75 -38.59 22.21
N LEU A 83 24.54 -38.75 21.68
CA LEU A 83 23.91 -40.05 21.47
C LEU A 83 24.72 -40.92 20.49
N PHE A 84 25.08 -40.36 19.32
CA PHE A 84 25.78 -41.08 18.26
C PHE A 84 27.24 -41.39 18.64
N VAL A 85 27.93 -40.52 19.36
CA VAL A 85 29.27 -40.80 19.90
C VAL A 85 29.20 -41.91 20.92
N GLY A 86 28.19 -41.96 21.79
CA GLY A 86 27.98 -43.03 22.72
C GLY A 86 27.70 -44.41 22.07
N LEU A 87 27.11 -44.41 20.85
CA LEU A 87 26.78 -45.62 20.09
C LEU A 87 27.90 -46.10 19.15
N TYR A 88 28.64 -45.18 18.52
CA TYR A 88 29.56 -45.46 17.42
C TYR A 88 31.00 -44.98 17.69
N GLY A 89 31.30 -44.43 18.88
CA GLY A 89 32.61 -43.90 19.20
C GLY A 89 33.02 -42.72 18.34
N ASP A 90 34.29 -42.66 17.90
CA ASP A 90 34.86 -41.50 17.23
C ASP A 90 34.17 -41.13 15.88
N ILE A 91 33.59 -42.11 15.18
CA ILE A 91 32.87 -41.91 13.94
C ILE A 91 31.46 -41.31 14.21
N GLY A 92 30.97 -41.44 15.44
CA GLY A 92 29.63 -41.04 15.86
C GLY A 92 29.33 -39.55 15.60
N ALA A 93 30.31 -38.68 15.75
CA ALA A 93 30.15 -37.24 15.49
C ALA A 93 29.83 -36.96 14.02
N THR A 94 30.54 -37.63 13.09
CA THR A 94 30.31 -37.45 11.65
C THR A 94 28.96 -38.02 11.23
N VAL A 95 28.63 -39.25 11.71
CA VAL A 95 27.33 -39.88 11.44
C VAL A 95 26.18 -39.04 11.99
N SER A 96 26.34 -38.51 13.20
CA SER A 96 25.35 -37.61 13.84
C SER A 96 25.08 -36.40 12.97
N THR A 97 26.13 -35.73 12.51
CA THR A 97 25.98 -34.54 11.68
C THR A 97 25.12 -34.80 10.44
N VAL A 98 25.37 -35.90 9.73
CA VAL A 98 24.59 -36.25 8.54
C VAL A 98 23.14 -36.59 8.89
N VAL A 99 22.97 -37.52 9.82
CA VAL A 99 21.63 -38.03 10.19
C VAL A 99 20.76 -36.92 10.84
N VAL A 100 21.31 -36.20 11.80
CA VAL A 100 20.57 -35.11 12.46
C VAL A 100 20.21 -33.98 11.50
N THR A 101 21.14 -33.60 10.61
CA THR A 101 20.83 -32.57 9.59
C THR A 101 19.67 -32.99 8.70
N ILE A 102 19.68 -34.23 8.18
CA ILE A 102 18.58 -34.72 7.34
C ILE A 102 17.27 -34.77 8.10
N VAL A 103 17.28 -35.28 9.34
CA VAL A 103 16.08 -35.41 10.19
C VAL A 103 15.51 -34.02 10.53
N VAL A 104 16.35 -33.06 10.92
CA VAL A 104 15.92 -31.70 11.25
C VAL A 104 15.38 -30.98 9.99
N LEU A 105 16.07 -31.09 8.87
CA LEU A 105 15.59 -30.48 7.62
C LEU A 105 14.23 -31.02 7.18
N ILE A 106 14.04 -32.34 7.20
CA ILE A 106 12.78 -32.95 6.73
C ILE A 106 11.66 -32.70 7.76
N PHE A 107 11.87 -33.08 9.01
CA PHE A 107 10.81 -33.12 10.02
C PHE A 107 10.71 -31.83 10.87
N GLY A 108 11.80 -31.10 11.03
CA GLY A 108 11.84 -29.86 11.81
C GLY A 108 11.61 -28.61 10.99
N GLU A 109 11.88 -28.66 9.67
CA GLU A 109 11.87 -27.41 8.87
C GLU A 109 11.02 -27.52 7.59
N ILE A 110 11.37 -28.35 6.61
CA ILE A 110 10.73 -28.36 5.29
C ILE A 110 9.26 -28.77 5.37
N THR A 111 8.99 -29.94 5.94
CA THR A 111 7.61 -30.46 6.04
C THR A 111 6.70 -29.58 6.87
N PRO A 112 7.11 -29.12 8.09
CA PRO A 112 6.29 -28.22 8.89
C PRO A 112 5.99 -26.88 8.21
N LYS A 113 6.96 -26.29 7.52
CA LYS A 113 6.75 -25.05 6.75
C LYS A 113 5.77 -25.25 5.59
N SER A 114 5.88 -26.37 4.87
CA SER A 114 4.96 -26.68 3.78
C SER A 114 3.51 -26.82 4.29
N VAL A 115 3.30 -27.60 5.34
CA VAL A 115 1.96 -27.79 5.93
C VAL A 115 1.39 -26.49 6.50
N ALA A 116 2.23 -25.66 7.11
CA ALA A 116 1.79 -24.36 7.64
C ALA A 116 1.40 -23.37 6.54
N LYS A 117 2.02 -23.48 5.35
CA LYS A 117 1.68 -22.67 4.17
C LYS A 117 0.29 -23.01 3.60
N ASP A 118 -0.14 -24.26 3.71
CA ASP A 118 -1.45 -24.71 3.23
C ASP A 118 -2.62 -24.22 4.12
N ALA A 119 -2.36 -23.99 5.42
CA ALA A 119 -3.37 -23.55 6.36
C ALA A 119 -2.84 -22.47 7.34
N PRO A 120 -2.34 -21.33 6.85
CA PRO A 120 -1.61 -20.36 7.65
C PRO A 120 -2.43 -19.78 8.80
N GLU A 121 -3.72 -19.54 8.58
CA GLU A 121 -4.61 -18.96 9.58
C GLU A 121 -4.80 -19.86 10.80
N ARG A 122 -4.99 -21.16 10.57
CA ARG A 122 -5.15 -22.13 11.68
C ARG A 122 -3.89 -22.24 12.52
N PHE A 123 -2.73 -22.31 11.85
CA PHE A 123 -1.45 -22.36 12.53
C PHE A 123 -1.11 -21.06 13.25
N ALA A 124 -1.40 -19.89 12.65
CA ALA A 124 -1.22 -18.59 13.29
C ALA A 124 -2.06 -18.47 14.57
N LEU A 125 -3.34 -18.80 14.52
CA LEU A 125 -4.24 -18.79 15.68
C LEU A 125 -3.82 -19.78 16.78
N PHE A 126 -3.27 -20.94 16.39
CA PHE A 126 -2.76 -21.93 17.34
C PHE A 126 -1.47 -21.46 18.00
N SER A 127 -0.51 -20.96 17.23
CA SER A 127 0.83 -20.61 17.70
C SER A 127 0.89 -19.26 18.43
N ALA A 128 -0.03 -18.33 18.16
CA ALA A 128 0.00 -16.97 18.70
C ALA A 128 0.19 -16.89 20.23
N PRO A 129 -0.54 -17.63 21.08
CA PRO A 129 -0.37 -17.52 22.54
C PRO A 129 1.03 -17.97 22.99
N PHE A 130 1.59 -19.01 22.36
CA PHE A 130 2.92 -19.52 22.69
C PHE A 130 4.02 -18.57 22.21
N ILE A 131 3.89 -18.04 20.99
CA ILE A 131 4.86 -17.07 20.44
C ILE A 131 4.82 -15.77 21.24
N ARG A 132 3.64 -15.31 21.68
CA ARG A 132 3.53 -14.14 22.57
C ARG A 132 4.27 -14.35 23.88
N LEU A 133 4.09 -15.52 24.52
CA LEU A 133 4.81 -15.87 25.74
C LEU A 133 6.33 -15.90 25.49
N TRP A 134 6.75 -16.49 24.37
CA TRP A 134 8.15 -16.58 23.98
C TRP A 134 8.78 -15.22 23.73
N ILE A 135 8.07 -14.32 23.02
CA ILE A 135 8.49 -12.92 22.83
C ILE A 135 8.67 -12.21 24.16
N TRP A 136 7.75 -12.44 25.11
CA TRP A 136 7.86 -11.83 26.45
C TRP A 136 9.11 -12.33 27.19
N VAL A 137 9.41 -13.61 27.16
CA VAL A 137 10.62 -14.21 27.74
C VAL A 137 11.89 -13.64 27.11
N LEU A 138 11.87 -13.39 25.79
CA LEU A 138 13.01 -12.85 25.05
C LEU A 138 13.08 -11.32 25.05
N THR A 139 12.15 -10.62 25.69
CA THR A 139 12.12 -9.15 25.72
C THR A 139 13.46 -8.53 26.18
N PRO A 140 14.14 -9.00 27.26
CA PRO A 140 15.43 -8.45 27.66
C PRO A 140 16.52 -8.66 26.60
N LEU A 141 16.50 -9.80 25.92
CA LEU A 141 17.45 -10.10 24.84
C LEU A 141 17.17 -9.26 23.58
N ASN A 142 15.91 -9.07 23.24
CA ASN A 142 15.50 -8.22 22.13
C ASN A 142 15.89 -6.75 22.36
N PHE A 143 15.88 -6.27 23.60
CA PHE A 143 16.40 -4.94 23.93
C PHE A 143 17.89 -4.82 23.60
N LEU A 144 18.68 -5.83 23.94
CA LEU A 144 20.11 -5.85 23.62
C LEU A 144 20.35 -5.84 22.10
N PHE A 145 19.58 -6.65 21.33
CA PHE A 145 19.67 -6.67 19.87
C PHE A 145 19.24 -5.34 19.24
N SER A 146 18.23 -4.66 19.79
CA SER A 146 17.79 -3.35 19.29
C SER A 146 18.87 -2.28 19.45
N GLN A 147 19.63 -2.32 20.55
CA GLN A 147 20.78 -1.43 20.76
C GLN A 147 21.92 -1.74 19.77
N TRP A 148 22.18 -3.03 19.52
CA TRP A 148 23.15 -3.47 18.52
C TRP A 148 22.76 -3.04 17.11
N LYS A 149 21.47 -3.22 16.73
CA LYS A 149 20.94 -2.74 15.44
C LYS A 149 21.15 -1.23 15.26
N LYS A 150 20.88 -0.42 16.30
CA LYS A 150 21.14 1.04 16.27
C LYS A 150 22.61 1.39 16.09
N LEU A 151 23.50 0.58 16.65
CA LEU A 151 24.94 0.78 16.47
C LEU A 151 25.35 0.47 15.03
N VAL A 152 24.90 -0.65 14.50
CA VAL A 152 25.18 -1.10 13.13
C VAL A 152 24.54 -0.17 12.08
N SER A 153 23.31 0.30 12.29
CA SER A 153 22.61 1.20 11.37
C SER A 153 23.27 2.59 11.25
N ARG A 154 24.13 2.98 12.21
CA ARG A 154 24.97 4.18 12.06
C ARG A 154 26.04 4.06 10.97
N PHE A 155 26.43 2.83 10.65
CA PHE A 155 27.40 2.55 9.58
C PHE A 155 26.74 2.36 8.21
N PHE A 156 25.45 2.01 8.20
CA PHE A 156 24.67 1.85 6.99
C PHE A 156 23.56 2.90 7.01
N LYS A 157 23.73 3.99 6.25
CA LYS A 157 22.62 4.92 5.97
C LYS A 157 21.54 4.16 5.20
N THR A 158 20.56 3.66 5.89
CA THR A 158 19.33 3.20 5.27
C THR A 158 18.38 4.38 5.29
N ASP A 159 18.06 4.94 4.13
CA ASP A 159 16.93 5.85 3.97
C ASP A 159 15.65 5.03 4.25
N ASP A 160 15.27 4.96 5.51
CA ASP A 160 14.12 4.19 6.02
C ASP A 160 12.79 4.97 5.83
N ASP A 161 12.84 6.11 5.15
CA ASP A 161 11.70 6.95 4.78
C ASP A 161 11.35 6.84 3.28
N ALA A 162 11.58 5.70 2.67
CA ALA A 162 11.11 5.47 1.30
C ALA A 162 9.57 5.46 1.30
N LYS A 163 8.97 6.65 1.21
CA LYS A 163 7.58 6.79 0.78
C LYS A 163 7.47 6.06 -0.54
N MET A 164 6.50 5.15 -0.64
CA MET A 164 6.21 4.44 -1.87
C MET A 164 6.18 5.44 -3.03
N SER A 165 7.03 5.22 -4.05
CA SER A 165 7.06 6.08 -5.22
C SER A 165 5.74 5.99 -5.97
N HIS A 166 5.47 6.95 -6.84
CA HIS A 166 4.28 6.91 -7.69
C HIS A 166 4.25 5.64 -8.57
N GLU A 167 5.40 5.25 -9.09
CA GLU A 167 5.57 4.03 -9.90
C GLU A 167 5.32 2.75 -9.08
N GLU A 168 5.85 2.67 -7.85
CA GLU A 168 5.59 1.54 -6.96
C GLU A 168 4.11 1.42 -6.58
N LEU A 169 3.42 2.56 -6.43
CA LEU A 169 1.99 2.57 -6.15
C LEU A 169 1.18 2.05 -7.35
N LEU A 170 1.55 2.43 -8.58
CA LEU A 170 0.90 1.92 -9.79
C LEU A 170 1.12 0.41 -9.95
N LEU A 171 2.34 -0.09 -9.75
CA LEU A 171 2.64 -1.51 -9.78
C LEU A 171 1.84 -2.29 -8.72
N PHE A 172 1.74 -1.75 -7.50
CA PHE A 172 0.92 -2.36 -6.45
C PHE A 172 -0.56 -2.46 -6.84
N MET A 173 -1.08 -1.43 -7.53
CA MET A 173 -2.46 -1.46 -8.02
C MET A 173 -2.68 -2.51 -9.12
N GLU A 174 -1.69 -2.70 -10.01
CA GLU A 174 -1.73 -3.76 -11.03
C GLU A 174 -1.76 -5.15 -10.39
N ASP A 175 -0.98 -5.39 -9.34
CA ASP A 175 -0.99 -6.64 -8.59
C ASP A 175 -2.35 -6.91 -7.95
N VAL A 176 -2.97 -5.89 -7.34
CA VAL A 176 -4.29 -6.00 -6.70
C VAL A 176 -5.42 -6.25 -7.71
N GLU A 177 -5.30 -5.68 -8.92
CA GLU A 177 -6.21 -5.93 -10.05
C GLU A 177 -6.05 -7.37 -10.59
N GLN A 178 -4.80 -7.87 -10.71
CA GLN A 178 -4.53 -9.23 -11.14
C GLN A 178 -5.04 -10.28 -10.13
N ASP A 179 -4.94 -9.99 -8.85
CA ASP A 179 -5.48 -10.84 -7.77
C ASP A 179 -7.03 -10.84 -7.72
N GLY A 180 -7.69 -10.00 -8.52
CA GLY A 180 -9.15 -9.90 -8.58
C GLY A 180 -9.78 -9.23 -7.35
N SER A 181 -8.99 -8.53 -6.54
CA SER A 181 -9.47 -7.80 -5.35
C SER A 181 -10.17 -6.49 -5.73
N ILE A 182 -9.86 -5.94 -6.90
CA ILE A 182 -10.55 -4.80 -7.53
C ILE A 182 -10.85 -5.16 -8.99
N ASP A 183 -11.94 -4.62 -9.53
CA ASP A 183 -12.25 -4.79 -10.93
C ASP A 183 -11.48 -3.79 -11.82
N LYS A 184 -11.51 -4.03 -13.15
CA LYS A 184 -10.77 -3.17 -14.12
C LYS A 184 -11.23 -1.72 -14.10
N ASN A 185 -12.53 -1.46 -13.88
CA ASN A 185 -13.06 -0.11 -13.86
C ASN A 185 -12.63 0.63 -12.58
N GLU A 186 -12.61 -0.10 -11.45
CA GLU A 186 -12.10 0.44 -10.18
C GLU A 186 -10.61 0.74 -10.27
N GLY A 187 -9.82 -0.14 -10.89
CA GLY A 187 -8.40 0.06 -11.15
C GLY A 187 -8.13 1.30 -12.04
N GLU A 188 -8.93 1.47 -13.10
CA GLU A 188 -8.85 2.65 -13.98
C GLU A 188 -9.19 3.96 -13.24
N LEU A 189 -10.25 3.95 -12.43
CA LEU A 189 -10.61 5.12 -11.61
C LEU A 189 -9.49 5.53 -10.66
N LEU A 190 -8.85 4.56 -10.02
CA LEU A 190 -7.75 4.84 -9.09
C LEU A 190 -6.52 5.38 -9.82
N ARG A 191 -6.18 4.83 -11.00
CA ARG A 191 -5.09 5.36 -11.85
C ARG A 191 -5.36 6.80 -12.27
N ASN A 192 -6.56 7.05 -12.79
CA ASN A 192 -6.97 8.40 -13.20
C ASN A 192 -6.94 9.38 -12.03
N ALA A 193 -7.31 8.95 -10.82
CA ALA A 193 -7.23 9.78 -9.62
C ALA A 193 -5.79 10.10 -9.20
N LEU A 194 -4.85 9.18 -9.42
CA LEU A 194 -3.42 9.42 -9.15
C LEU A 194 -2.82 10.37 -10.20
N GLU A 195 -3.10 10.15 -11.48
CA GLU A 195 -2.64 11.02 -12.58
C GLU A 195 -3.19 12.43 -12.43
N PHE A 196 -4.46 12.57 -12.05
CA PHE A 196 -5.10 13.85 -11.78
C PHE A 196 -4.30 14.76 -10.84
N ARG A 197 -3.58 14.18 -9.89
CA ARG A 197 -2.76 14.93 -8.95
C ARG A 197 -1.56 15.60 -9.58
N GLU A 198 -1.02 15.01 -10.63
CA GLU A 198 0.24 15.43 -11.27
C GLU A 198 0.02 16.35 -12.45
N LEU A 199 -1.12 16.24 -13.13
CA LEU A 199 -1.44 17.03 -14.32
C LEU A 199 -1.52 18.54 -14.01
N THR A 200 -1.12 19.34 -15.00
CA THR A 200 -1.15 20.80 -15.00
C THR A 200 -2.22 21.33 -15.95
N ALA A 201 -2.56 22.61 -15.86
CA ALA A 201 -3.48 23.26 -16.79
C ALA A 201 -3.03 23.13 -18.23
N ALA A 202 -1.73 23.26 -18.50
CA ALA A 202 -1.15 23.16 -19.85
C ALA A 202 -1.43 21.81 -20.54
N GLU A 203 -1.60 20.72 -19.76
CA GLU A 203 -1.80 19.39 -20.31
C GLU A 203 -3.26 19.07 -20.65
N ILE A 204 -4.22 19.87 -20.18
CA ILE A 204 -5.66 19.62 -20.38
C ILE A 204 -6.43 20.81 -21.01
N LEU A 205 -5.77 21.95 -21.22
CA LEU A 205 -6.45 23.13 -21.74
C LEU A 205 -6.95 22.95 -23.19
N THR A 206 -8.02 23.64 -23.52
CA THR A 206 -8.44 23.85 -24.90
C THR A 206 -7.62 25.01 -25.49
N HIS A 207 -6.97 24.79 -26.62
CA HIS A 207 -6.11 25.77 -27.23
C HIS A 207 -6.90 26.97 -27.81
N ARG A 208 -6.26 28.12 -27.83
CA ARG A 208 -6.87 29.40 -28.27
C ARG A 208 -7.59 29.33 -29.62
N ILE A 209 -7.07 28.55 -30.56
CA ILE A 209 -7.65 28.38 -31.91
C ILE A 209 -8.97 27.58 -31.91
N GLU A 210 -9.26 26.87 -30.84
CA GLU A 210 -10.45 26.04 -30.67
C GLU A 210 -11.47 26.67 -29.73
N LEU A 211 -11.20 27.87 -29.21
CA LEU A 211 -12.09 28.57 -28.30
C LEU A 211 -13.30 29.15 -29.03
N GLU A 212 -14.48 28.91 -28.53
CA GLU A 212 -15.70 29.56 -28.90
C GLU A 212 -15.93 30.79 -28.01
N ALA A 213 -15.81 31.97 -28.61
CA ALA A 213 -15.90 33.23 -27.88
C ALA A 213 -16.64 34.29 -28.74
N VAL A 214 -17.23 35.28 -28.08
CA VAL A 214 -17.95 36.39 -28.68
C VAL A 214 -17.31 37.71 -28.29
N ASN A 215 -17.37 38.72 -29.19
CA ASN A 215 -16.91 40.06 -28.85
C ASN A 215 -17.93 40.75 -27.93
N VAL A 216 -17.45 41.52 -26.97
CA VAL A 216 -18.29 42.29 -26.04
C VAL A 216 -19.25 43.28 -26.75
N ASN A 217 -18.94 43.71 -27.99
CA ASN A 217 -19.70 44.64 -28.79
C ASN A 217 -20.59 43.95 -29.84
N GLU A 218 -20.64 42.61 -29.90
CA GLU A 218 -21.51 41.89 -30.82
C GLU A 218 -22.98 42.09 -30.52
N SER A 219 -23.81 42.04 -31.57
CA SER A 219 -25.25 42.08 -31.39
C SER A 219 -25.80 40.84 -30.68
N HIS A 220 -26.94 40.99 -30.03
CA HIS A 220 -27.60 39.83 -29.34
C HIS A 220 -27.96 38.73 -30.35
N GLU A 221 -28.26 39.07 -31.62
CA GLU A 221 -28.53 38.11 -32.69
C GLU A 221 -27.28 37.28 -33.06
N GLU A 222 -26.10 37.91 -33.08
CA GLU A 222 -24.82 37.24 -33.33
C GLU A 222 -24.46 36.31 -32.19
N ILE A 223 -24.62 36.76 -30.97
CA ILE A 223 -24.40 35.96 -29.77
C ILE A 223 -25.39 34.78 -29.72
N ALA A 224 -26.66 34.97 -30.08
CA ALA A 224 -27.65 33.92 -30.17
C ALA A 224 -27.27 32.85 -31.23
N ARG A 225 -26.70 33.29 -32.37
CA ARG A 225 -26.16 32.39 -33.38
C ARG A 225 -24.99 31.60 -32.86
N ALA A 226 -24.05 32.23 -32.14
CA ALA A 226 -22.90 31.57 -31.52
C ALA A 226 -23.33 30.48 -30.52
N PHE A 227 -24.30 30.73 -29.65
CA PHE A 227 -24.87 29.71 -28.75
C PHE A 227 -25.52 28.56 -29.53
N THR A 228 -26.23 28.86 -30.61
CA THR A 228 -26.94 27.84 -31.38
C THR A 228 -25.97 26.95 -32.17
N GLN A 229 -24.91 27.53 -32.71
CA GLN A 229 -23.91 26.82 -33.52
C GLN A 229 -22.96 25.97 -32.65
N SER A 230 -22.42 26.56 -31.59
CA SER A 230 -21.48 25.90 -30.69
C SER A 230 -22.16 24.85 -29.80
N ARG A 231 -23.46 25.04 -29.48
CA ARG A 231 -24.21 24.24 -28.51
C ARG A 231 -23.64 24.28 -27.10
N PHE A 232 -22.74 25.22 -26.81
CA PHE A 232 -22.22 25.37 -25.46
C PHE A 232 -23.17 26.12 -24.54
N SER A 233 -23.18 25.79 -23.28
CA SER A 233 -23.96 26.48 -22.24
C SER A 233 -23.26 27.78 -21.78
N ARG A 234 -22.02 27.99 -22.14
CA ARG A 234 -21.21 29.17 -21.78
C ARG A 234 -20.30 29.54 -22.94
N LEU A 235 -20.18 30.86 -23.18
CA LEU A 235 -19.27 31.44 -24.14
C LEU A 235 -18.31 32.38 -23.40
N LEU A 236 -17.06 32.40 -23.84
CA LEU A 236 -16.11 33.40 -23.38
C LEU A 236 -16.45 34.73 -24.06
N VAL A 237 -16.29 35.81 -23.32
CA VAL A 237 -16.49 37.17 -23.85
C VAL A 237 -15.14 37.86 -23.90
N TYR A 238 -14.73 38.33 -25.10
CA TYR A 238 -13.48 39.05 -25.25
C TYR A 238 -13.72 40.51 -25.70
N ARG A 239 -12.73 41.38 -25.47
CA ARG A 239 -12.76 42.75 -25.95
C ARG A 239 -11.90 42.78 -27.20
N ASP A 240 -11.27 43.63 -27.68
CA ASP A 240 -10.48 43.84 -28.89
C ASP A 240 -9.92 42.56 -29.56
N THR A 241 -9.24 41.72 -28.83
CA THR A 241 -8.70 40.45 -29.29
C THR A 241 -9.08 39.30 -28.38
N ILE A 242 -9.07 38.07 -28.87
CA ILE A 242 -9.38 36.86 -28.13
C ILE A 242 -8.44 36.66 -26.91
N ASP A 243 -7.30 37.33 -26.86
CA ASP A 243 -6.38 37.30 -25.74
C ASP A 243 -6.87 38.15 -24.55
N GLN A 244 -7.87 39.00 -24.77
CA GLN A 244 -8.45 39.85 -23.73
C GLN A 244 -9.83 39.35 -23.31
N ILE A 245 -9.85 38.25 -22.61
CA ILE A 245 -11.09 37.71 -22.07
C ILE A 245 -11.57 38.58 -20.90
N VAL A 246 -12.77 39.12 -21.01
CA VAL A 246 -13.38 40.04 -20.03
C VAL A 246 -14.54 39.42 -19.27
N GLY A 247 -15.08 38.30 -19.72
CA GLY A 247 -16.22 37.67 -19.05
C GLY A 247 -16.53 36.26 -19.53
N VAL A 248 -17.46 35.65 -18.85
CA VAL A 248 -18.09 34.37 -19.22
C VAL A 248 -19.59 34.59 -19.27
N LEU A 249 -20.20 34.41 -20.43
CA LEU A 249 -21.62 34.56 -20.66
C LEU A 249 -22.32 33.20 -20.56
N HIS A 250 -23.29 33.09 -19.67
CA HIS A 250 -24.09 31.88 -19.54
C HIS A 250 -25.34 31.95 -20.40
N GLN A 251 -25.62 30.90 -21.15
CA GLN A 251 -26.82 30.79 -22.01
C GLN A 251 -28.11 31.03 -21.22
N LYS A 252 -28.21 30.54 -19.97
CA LYS A 252 -29.38 30.73 -19.11
C LYS A 252 -29.64 32.18 -18.70
N ASP A 253 -28.58 32.99 -18.61
CA ASP A 253 -28.68 34.41 -18.23
C ASP A 253 -28.92 35.26 -19.48
N PHE A 254 -28.51 34.77 -20.67
CA PHE A 254 -28.81 35.36 -21.95
C PHE A 254 -30.25 35.07 -22.43
N TYR A 255 -30.80 33.89 -22.15
CA TYR A 255 -32.17 33.53 -22.47
C TYR A 255 -33.05 33.47 -21.21
N ILE A 256 -33.84 34.56 -21.01
CA ILE A 256 -34.80 34.61 -19.88
C ILE A 256 -36.19 34.27 -20.40
N ASN A 257 -36.85 33.28 -19.85
CA ASN A 257 -38.19 32.81 -20.26
C ASN A 257 -38.26 32.46 -21.78
N GLY A 258 -37.18 31.92 -22.35
CA GLY A 258 -37.11 31.52 -23.74
C GLY A 258 -36.96 32.70 -24.76
N LYS A 259 -36.71 33.91 -24.28
CA LYS A 259 -36.42 35.10 -25.09
C LYS A 259 -35.03 35.60 -24.76
N MET A 260 -34.37 36.19 -25.77
CA MET A 260 -33.13 36.94 -25.57
C MET A 260 -33.37 38.08 -24.58
N THR A 261 -32.43 38.34 -23.72
CA THR A 261 -32.45 39.48 -22.81
C THR A 261 -32.21 40.78 -23.59
N ASP A 262 -32.81 41.88 -23.13
CA ASP A 262 -32.54 43.25 -23.65
C ASP A 262 -31.37 43.92 -22.90
N GLN A 263 -30.82 43.25 -21.83
CA GLN A 263 -29.73 43.82 -21.04
C GLN A 263 -28.40 43.75 -21.77
N PRO A 264 -27.51 44.73 -21.60
CA PRO A 264 -26.14 44.62 -22.11
C PRO A 264 -25.42 43.40 -21.56
N ILE A 265 -24.65 42.72 -22.41
CA ILE A 265 -23.96 41.48 -21.98
C ILE A 265 -22.95 41.73 -20.85
N THR A 266 -22.42 42.95 -20.74
CA THR A 266 -21.54 43.38 -19.65
C THR A 266 -22.20 43.34 -18.25
N GLU A 267 -23.53 43.37 -18.17
CA GLU A 267 -24.28 43.31 -16.92
C GLU A 267 -24.66 41.89 -16.51
N ILE A 268 -24.71 40.99 -17.51
CA ILE A 268 -25.14 39.59 -17.29
C ILE A 268 -23.98 38.56 -17.34
N MET A 269 -22.78 38.99 -17.85
CA MET A 269 -21.60 38.12 -17.81
C MET A 269 -21.02 38.05 -16.41
N THR A 270 -20.35 36.93 -16.09
CA THR A 270 -19.61 36.75 -14.87
C THR A 270 -18.13 36.97 -15.06
N GLU A 271 -17.41 37.35 -14.02
CA GLU A 271 -15.94 37.52 -14.09
C GLU A 271 -15.26 36.19 -14.39
N PRO A 272 -14.26 36.18 -15.31
CA PRO A 272 -13.52 34.98 -15.62
C PRO A 272 -12.53 34.63 -14.49
N VAL A 273 -12.36 33.32 -14.22
CA VAL A 273 -11.32 32.83 -13.32
C VAL A 273 -10.06 32.62 -14.12
N PHE A 274 -8.99 33.33 -13.79
CA PHE A 274 -7.68 33.13 -14.42
C PHE A 274 -6.79 32.19 -13.64
N VAL A 275 -6.09 31.30 -14.33
CA VAL A 275 -5.11 30.36 -13.77
C VAL A 275 -3.88 30.27 -14.66
N TYR A 276 -2.71 30.02 -14.09
CA TYR A 276 -1.48 29.87 -14.86
C TYR A 276 -1.34 28.46 -15.43
N GLN A 277 -0.68 28.35 -16.58
CA GLN A 277 -0.47 27.07 -17.28
C GLN A 277 0.19 25.96 -16.42
N HIS A 278 1.05 26.33 -15.47
CA HIS A 278 1.74 25.39 -14.58
C HIS A 278 0.95 25.04 -13.32
N THR A 279 -0.26 25.59 -13.16
CA THR A 279 -1.11 25.29 -11.99
C THR A 279 -1.60 23.85 -12.07
N LYS A 280 -1.47 23.09 -10.97
CA LYS A 280 -1.99 21.74 -10.90
C LYS A 280 -3.51 21.72 -10.98
N ILE A 281 -4.07 20.78 -11.78
CA ILE A 281 -5.52 20.72 -12.02
C ILE A 281 -6.34 20.49 -10.75
N ARG A 282 -5.79 19.80 -9.75
CA ARG A 282 -6.44 19.64 -8.42
C ARG A 282 -6.67 20.99 -7.72
N ASP A 283 -5.75 21.94 -7.91
CA ASP A 283 -5.83 23.26 -7.25
C ASP A 283 -6.78 24.17 -8.05
N ILE A 284 -6.79 24.03 -9.39
CA ILE A 284 -7.78 24.65 -10.27
C ILE A 284 -9.18 24.18 -9.90
N LEU A 285 -9.40 22.87 -9.72
CA LEU A 285 -10.69 22.31 -9.34
C LEU A 285 -11.20 22.91 -8.00
N LYS A 286 -10.32 23.03 -7.00
CA LYS A 286 -10.66 23.67 -5.71
C LYS A 286 -11.05 25.14 -5.88
N THR A 287 -10.30 25.87 -6.70
CA THR A 287 -10.58 27.28 -7.01
C THR A 287 -11.92 27.44 -7.69
N LEU A 288 -12.21 26.64 -8.71
CA LEU A 288 -13.49 26.65 -9.42
C LEU A 288 -14.66 26.28 -8.50
N GLN A 289 -14.50 25.26 -7.64
CA GLN A 289 -15.51 24.87 -6.66
C GLN A 289 -15.80 25.98 -5.65
N HIS A 290 -14.75 26.63 -5.12
CA HIS A 290 -14.87 27.71 -4.15
C HIS A 290 -15.57 28.95 -4.77
N GLN A 291 -15.22 29.29 -6.01
CA GLN A 291 -15.81 30.42 -6.73
C GLN A 291 -17.13 30.07 -7.41
N LYS A 292 -17.58 28.81 -7.33
CA LYS A 292 -18.77 28.29 -8.03
C LYS A 292 -18.70 28.53 -9.55
N ALA A 293 -17.50 28.58 -10.10
CA ALA A 293 -17.21 28.70 -11.52
C ALA A 293 -17.05 27.33 -12.16
N HIS A 294 -17.28 27.25 -13.48
CA HIS A 294 -17.17 26.01 -14.23
C HIS A 294 -16.12 26.07 -15.35
N ILE A 295 -15.55 27.26 -15.59
CA ILE A 295 -14.54 27.53 -16.60
C ILE A 295 -13.45 28.37 -15.94
N ALA A 296 -12.20 28.05 -16.25
CA ALA A 296 -11.05 28.88 -15.97
C ALA A 296 -10.36 29.24 -17.28
N VAL A 297 -9.90 30.45 -17.39
CA VAL A 297 -9.06 30.92 -18.51
C VAL A 297 -7.60 30.67 -18.12
N VAL A 298 -6.90 29.89 -18.94
CA VAL A 298 -5.49 29.62 -18.72
C VAL A 298 -4.68 30.70 -19.39
N VAL A 299 -3.80 31.35 -18.65
CA VAL A 299 -2.88 32.35 -19.12
C VAL A 299 -1.44 31.84 -19.08
N ASP A 300 -0.60 32.34 -19.97
CA ASP A 300 0.83 32.08 -19.92
C ASP A 300 1.53 32.99 -18.88
N ASP A 301 2.87 32.94 -18.85
CA ASP A 301 3.66 33.73 -17.88
C ASP A 301 3.67 35.24 -18.20
N PHE A 302 3.10 35.65 -19.32
CA PHE A 302 3.01 37.03 -19.75
C PHE A 302 1.59 37.63 -19.60
N GLY A 303 0.59 36.81 -19.30
CA GLY A 303 -0.82 37.22 -19.03
C GLY A 303 -1.73 37.17 -20.25
#